data_67202663eedccaefec93ccc11ff583e3
#
_entry.id   67202663eedccaefec93ccc11ff583e3
#
_cell.length_a   1.000
_cell.length_b   1.000
_cell.length_c   1.000
_cell.angle_alpha   90.00
_cell.angle_beta   90.00
_cell.angle_gamma   90.00
#
_symmetry.space_group_name_H-M   'P 1'
#
loop_
_entity.id
_entity.type
_entity.pdbx_description
1 polymer ?
#
loop_
_entity_poly.entity_id
_entity_poly.type
_entity_poly.pdbx_seq_one_letter_code
_entity_poly.pdbx_strand_id
1 'polypeptide(L)'
;MRYKVLLLVFTVVCASCAQRADINYRIVTGQPLQVMEHFGASDAWSMHVLGKWPEEKQKQIADWLFSTENDANGKPKGIGLSLWRFNLGAGSTEQGDASQIGSPWMRTECFLQPDGSYNWDKQEGQRNFLRLAKERGVNKFLAFLNSPPVYFTQNGLATNTGRDGTLNLKDEHYEDFARFLANVIKGVEKKDGIKFDYLSPFNEPDGHWNWMVPSRKVLRLQRKR
;
A
#
# COMPACT_ATOMS: atom_id res chain seq x y z
N MET A 1 -3.63 61.56 55.79
CA MET A 1 -4.65 61.11 54.88
C MET A 1 -4.00 60.09 53.93
N ARG A 2 -4.33 58.79 54.04
CA ARG A 2 -3.80 57.69 53.19
C ARG A 2 -4.93 57.24 52.24
N TYR A 3 -4.77 57.53 50.96
CA TYR A 3 -5.73 57.02 49.95
C TYR A 3 -5.29 55.60 49.59
N LYS A 4 -6.17 54.64 49.86
CA LYS A 4 -6.04 53.26 49.35
C LYS A 4 -6.65 53.24 47.95
N VAL A 5 -5.79 53.03 46.94
CA VAL A 5 -6.25 52.76 45.57
C VAL A 5 -6.62 51.31 45.51
N LEU A 6 -7.89 51.03 45.26
CA LEU A 6 -8.42 49.71 45.05
C LEU A 6 -8.28 49.36 43.54
N LEU A 7 -7.33 48.48 43.22
CA LEU A 7 -7.12 47.99 41.84
C LEU A 7 -8.13 46.87 41.57
N LEU A 8 -9.15 47.17 40.81
CA LEU A 8 -10.12 46.17 40.37
C LEU A 8 -9.58 45.48 39.12
N VAL A 9 -9.07 44.26 39.27
CA VAL A 9 -8.65 43.42 38.13
C VAL A 9 -9.87 42.74 37.55
N PHE A 10 -10.33 43.22 36.38
CA PHE A 10 -11.36 42.57 35.58
C PHE A 10 -10.69 41.43 34.81
N THR A 11 -10.83 40.19 35.28
CA THR A 11 -10.51 38.97 34.50
C THR A 11 -11.64 38.73 33.54
N VAL A 12 -11.45 39.14 32.29
CA VAL A 12 -12.35 38.72 31.18
C VAL A 12 -11.98 37.29 30.84
N VAL A 13 -12.76 36.35 31.34
CA VAL A 13 -12.74 34.96 30.89
C VAL A 13 -13.40 34.92 29.53
N CYS A 14 -12.63 34.99 28.46
CA CYS A 14 -13.11 34.62 27.12
C CYS A 14 -13.34 33.12 27.09
N ALA A 15 -14.55 32.69 27.44
CA ALA A 15 -15.03 31.36 27.13
C ALA A 15 -15.24 31.28 25.61
N SER A 16 -14.18 30.91 24.89
CA SER A 16 -14.31 30.51 23.50
C SER A 16 -15.07 29.18 23.48
N CYS A 17 -16.40 29.27 23.47
CA CYS A 17 -17.24 28.16 23.02
C CYS A 17 -16.90 27.95 21.56
N ALA A 18 -15.98 27.03 21.29
CA ALA A 18 -15.82 26.46 19.96
C ALA A 18 -17.15 25.74 19.66
N GLN A 19 -18.09 26.47 19.03
CA GLN A 19 -19.25 25.84 18.42
C GLN A 19 -18.70 24.85 17.39
N ARG A 20 -18.74 23.54 17.70
CA ARG A 20 -18.63 22.53 16.68
C ARG A 20 -19.78 22.76 15.73
N ALA A 21 -19.47 23.22 14.53
CA ALA A 21 -20.45 23.25 13.47
C ALA A 21 -20.93 21.81 13.24
N ASP A 22 -22.18 21.53 13.53
CA ASP A 22 -22.78 20.26 13.16
C ASP A 22 -22.85 20.22 11.63
N ILE A 23 -21.94 19.47 11.03
CA ILE A 23 -21.91 19.27 9.58
C ILE A 23 -22.96 18.20 9.27
N ASN A 24 -24.08 18.62 8.71
CA ASN A 24 -25.13 17.72 8.26
C ASN A 24 -24.89 17.32 6.80
N TYR A 25 -24.68 16.03 6.56
CA TYR A 25 -24.58 15.46 5.22
C TYR A 25 -25.97 14.93 4.81
N ARG A 26 -26.44 15.33 3.64
CA ARG A 26 -27.63 14.75 3.03
C ARG A 26 -27.22 13.93 1.82
N ILE A 27 -27.49 12.62 1.89
CA ILE A 27 -27.32 11.73 0.75
C ILE A 27 -28.59 11.80 -0.11
N VAL A 28 -28.45 12.23 -1.36
CA VAL A 28 -29.56 12.29 -2.33
C VAL A 28 -29.47 11.07 -3.23
N THR A 29 -30.32 10.07 -2.97
CA THR A 29 -30.30 8.79 -3.70
C THR A 29 -31.08 8.80 -5.02
N GLY A 30 -31.94 9.80 -5.25
CA GLY A 30 -32.78 9.89 -6.44
C GLY A 30 -32.11 10.43 -7.70
N GLN A 31 -30.88 10.92 -7.59
CA GLN A 31 -30.11 11.49 -8.71
C GLN A 31 -28.66 10.98 -8.67
N PRO A 32 -28.38 9.75 -9.12
CA PRO A 32 -27.03 9.23 -9.19
C PRO A 32 -26.20 10.04 -10.18
N LEU A 33 -25.02 10.50 -9.77
CA LEU A 33 -24.11 11.29 -10.60
C LEU A 33 -23.10 10.39 -11.33
N GLN A 34 -22.61 9.36 -10.64
CA GLN A 34 -21.60 8.43 -11.19
C GLN A 34 -21.79 7.04 -10.62
N VAL A 35 -21.26 6.06 -11.33
CA VAL A 35 -21.16 4.68 -10.84
C VAL A 35 -19.89 4.54 -10.02
N MET A 36 -20.03 4.07 -8.78
CA MET A 36 -18.92 3.66 -7.95
C MET A 36 -18.70 2.16 -8.13
N GLU A 37 -17.66 1.76 -8.89
CA GLU A 37 -17.45 0.34 -9.20
C GLU A 37 -16.91 -0.44 -8.03
N HIS A 38 -15.90 0.10 -7.32
CA HIS A 38 -15.21 -0.63 -6.25
C HIS A 38 -14.77 0.28 -5.12
N PHE A 39 -14.70 -0.30 -3.91
CA PHE A 39 -13.92 0.21 -2.80
C PHE A 39 -12.75 -0.74 -2.59
N GLY A 40 -11.53 -0.23 -2.69
CA GLY A 40 -10.33 -1.04 -2.63
C GLY A 40 -9.28 -0.50 -1.67
N ALA A 41 -8.34 -1.38 -1.35
CA ALA A 41 -7.13 -1.01 -0.63
C ALA A 41 -5.93 -1.79 -1.19
N SER A 42 -4.74 -1.30 -0.87
CA SER A 42 -3.48 -1.96 -1.21
C SER A 42 -2.92 -2.69 0.00
N ASP A 43 -2.44 -3.91 -0.19
CA ASP A 43 -1.65 -4.58 0.84
C ASP A 43 -0.31 -3.86 1.06
N ALA A 44 0.12 -3.10 0.05
CA ALA A 44 1.41 -2.43 -0.02
C ALA A 44 2.53 -3.35 0.44
N TRP A 45 2.77 -3.42 1.76
CA TRP A 45 3.77 -4.31 2.35
C TRP A 45 3.25 -5.13 3.53
N SER A 46 2.13 -4.71 4.14
CA SER A 46 1.70 -5.25 5.45
C SER A 46 1.46 -6.75 5.42
N MET A 47 0.88 -7.27 4.35
CA MET A 47 0.46 -8.66 4.31
C MET A 47 1.63 -9.65 4.19
N HIS A 48 2.82 -9.19 3.77
CA HIS A 48 4.00 -10.06 3.81
C HIS A 48 4.41 -10.45 5.25
N VAL A 49 4.06 -9.62 6.24
CA VAL A 49 4.26 -9.90 7.66
C VAL A 49 3.03 -10.54 8.27
N LEU A 50 1.86 -9.90 8.12
CA LEU A 50 0.60 -10.35 8.71
C LEU A 50 0.16 -11.72 8.20
N GLY A 51 0.46 -12.03 6.95
CA GLY A 51 0.15 -13.32 6.34
C GLY A 51 1.04 -14.48 6.81
N LYS A 52 2.00 -14.23 7.71
CA LYS A 52 2.81 -15.22 8.42
C LYS A 52 2.39 -15.38 9.90
N TRP A 53 1.39 -14.61 10.33
CA TRP A 53 0.82 -14.76 11.68
C TRP A 53 -0.03 -16.04 11.77
N PRO A 54 -0.42 -16.47 13.02
CA PRO A 54 -1.32 -17.61 13.17
C PRO A 54 -2.58 -17.46 12.30
N GLU A 55 -3.01 -18.57 11.71
CA GLU A 55 -4.10 -18.61 10.72
C GLU A 55 -5.37 -17.91 11.21
N GLU A 56 -5.73 -18.09 12.49
CA GLU A 56 -6.88 -17.42 13.10
C GLU A 56 -6.78 -15.90 13.06
N LYS A 57 -5.57 -15.35 13.21
CA LYS A 57 -5.35 -13.91 13.10
C LYS A 57 -5.44 -13.42 11.67
N GLN A 58 -4.92 -14.20 10.73
CA GLN A 58 -5.07 -13.89 9.30
C GLN A 58 -6.54 -13.86 8.90
N LYS A 59 -7.33 -14.87 9.29
CA LYS A 59 -8.77 -14.94 9.03
C LYS A 59 -9.52 -13.77 9.65
N GLN A 60 -9.21 -13.42 10.90
CA GLN A 60 -9.83 -12.30 11.59
C GLN A 60 -9.56 -10.96 10.87
N ILE A 61 -8.32 -10.71 10.43
CA ILE A 61 -7.97 -9.52 9.67
C ILE A 61 -8.68 -9.52 8.31
N ALA A 62 -8.73 -10.68 7.65
CA ALA A 62 -9.43 -10.81 6.38
C ALA A 62 -10.95 -10.57 6.52
N ASP A 63 -11.57 -11.01 7.61
CA ASP A 63 -12.97 -10.70 7.91
C ASP A 63 -13.19 -9.19 8.05
N TRP A 64 -12.34 -8.50 8.80
CA TRP A 64 -12.44 -7.05 8.97
C TRP A 64 -12.31 -6.28 7.66
N LEU A 65 -11.45 -6.75 6.75
CA LEU A 65 -11.20 -6.08 5.49
C LEU A 65 -12.23 -6.42 4.41
N PHE A 66 -12.61 -7.69 4.30
CA PHE A 66 -13.29 -8.18 3.10
C PHE A 66 -14.73 -8.64 3.35
N SER A 67 -15.12 -8.98 4.59
CA SER A 67 -16.47 -9.50 4.84
C SER A 67 -17.53 -8.43 4.58
N THR A 68 -18.57 -8.84 3.85
CA THR A 68 -19.81 -8.07 3.66
C THR A 68 -20.94 -8.58 4.55
N GLU A 69 -20.67 -9.57 5.40
CA GLU A 69 -21.65 -10.18 6.29
C GLU A 69 -21.88 -9.33 7.54
N ASN A 70 -23.03 -9.53 8.16
CA ASN A 70 -23.34 -9.00 9.49
C ASN A 70 -23.22 -10.08 10.55
N ASP A 71 -22.97 -9.67 11.78
CA ASP A 71 -23.05 -10.55 12.95
C ASP A 71 -24.52 -10.82 13.36
N ALA A 72 -24.73 -11.62 14.42
CA ALA A 72 -26.05 -11.96 14.91
C ALA A 72 -26.88 -10.72 15.39
N ASN A 73 -26.22 -9.59 15.64
CA ASN A 73 -26.86 -8.34 16.07
C ASN A 73 -27.06 -7.37 14.89
N GLY A 74 -26.79 -7.80 13.65
CA GLY A 74 -26.90 -6.98 12.45
C GLY A 74 -25.75 -6.00 12.25
N LYS A 75 -24.65 -6.10 12.98
CA LYS A 75 -23.46 -5.24 12.80
C LYS A 75 -22.54 -5.81 11.73
N PRO A 76 -21.98 -4.98 10.84
CA PRO A 76 -21.01 -5.43 9.86
C PRO A 76 -19.81 -6.11 10.50
N LYS A 77 -19.41 -7.28 10.00
CA LYS A 77 -18.19 -7.99 10.41
C LYS A 77 -16.95 -7.34 9.82
N GLY A 78 -17.06 -6.70 8.68
CA GLY A 78 -15.97 -6.05 7.96
C GLY A 78 -16.39 -4.82 7.18
N ILE A 79 -15.43 -4.19 6.52
CA ILE A 79 -15.67 -3.00 5.69
C ILE A 79 -16.01 -3.34 4.23
N GLY A 80 -15.97 -4.61 3.85
CA GLY A 80 -16.44 -5.10 2.56
C GLY A 80 -15.65 -4.58 1.36
N LEU A 81 -14.30 -4.56 1.45
CA LEU A 81 -13.49 -4.21 0.28
C LEU A 81 -13.81 -5.14 -0.89
N SER A 82 -14.01 -4.59 -2.07
CA SER A 82 -14.35 -5.31 -3.28
C SER A 82 -13.21 -5.36 -4.31
N LEU A 83 -12.12 -4.60 -4.07
CA LEU A 83 -10.90 -4.63 -4.85
C LEU A 83 -9.68 -4.73 -3.94
N TRP A 84 -8.75 -5.62 -4.29
CA TRP A 84 -7.48 -5.77 -3.57
C TRP A 84 -6.28 -5.55 -4.49
N ARG A 85 -5.35 -4.68 -4.07
CA ARG A 85 -4.15 -4.34 -4.82
C ARG A 85 -2.95 -5.07 -4.24
N PHE A 86 -2.39 -5.98 -5.03
CA PHE A 86 -1.30 -6.89 -4.67
C PHE A 86 0.05 -6.41 -5.22
N ASN A 87 1.07 -6.34 -4.37
CA ASN A 87 2.41 -5.96 -4.76
C ASN A 87 3.21 -7.18 -5.26
N LEU A 88 3.68 -7.13 -6.52
CA LEU A 88 4.45 -8.21 -7.15
C LEU A 88 5.87 -8.38 -6.59
N GLY A 89 6.35 -7.40 -5.83
CA GLY A 89 7.64 -7.45 -5.15
C GLY A 89 8.87 -7.39 -6.06
N ALA A 90 9.94 -6.82 -5.52
CA ALA A 90 11.16 -6.50 -6.29
C ALA A 90 12.42 -7.21 -5.81
N GLY A 91 12.41 -7.88 -4.64
CA GLY A 91 13.58 -8.59 -4.12
C GLY A 91 14.34 -7.84 -3.03
N SER A 92 13.75 -6.80 -2.44
CA SER A 92 14.40 -6.07 -1.34
C SER A 92 14.48 -6.88 -0.04
N THR A 93 13.61 -7.88 0.14
CA THR A 93 13.72 -8.81 1.28
C THR A 93 14.98 -9.67 1.20
N GLU A 94 15.31 -10.18 0.00
CA GLU A 94 16.50 -10.98 -0.25
C GLU A 94 17.79 -10.18 -0.05
N GLN A 95 17.75 -8.88 -0.31
CA GLN A 95 18.88 -7.98 -0.08
C GLN A 95 19.06 -7.61 1.40
N GLY A 96 18.02 -7.75 2.24
CA GLY A 96 18.08 -7.38 3.64
C GLY A 96 18.48 -5.91 3.83
N ASP A 97 19.48 -5.64 4.68
CA ASP A 97 19.94 -4.26 4.94
C ASP A 97 20.67 -3.63 3.74
N ALA A 98 21.22 -4.46 2.83
CA ALA A 98 21.82 -3.98 1.59
C ALA A 98 20.76 -3.34 0.64
N SER A 99 19.48 -3.62 0.81
CA SER A 99 18.39 -2.96 0.09
C SER A 99 18.30 -1.45 0.37
N GLN A 100 18.93 -0.97 1.43
CA GLN A 100 18.85 0.40 1.94
C GLN A 100 17.42 0.80 2.37
N ILE A 101 16.50 -0.13 2.47
CA ILE A 101 15.14 0.09 3.01
C ILE A 101 15.19 -0.18 4.52
N GLY A 102 15.10 0.88 5.33
CA GLY A 102 15.32 0.80 6.78
C GLY A 102 14.28 -0.04 7.54
N SER A 103 13.03 -0.08 7.05
CA SER A 103 11.97 -0.87 7.65
C SER A 103 11.84 -2.23 6.98
N PRO A 104 12.05 -3.35 7.68
CA PRO A 104 11.80 -4.69 7.13
C PRO A 104 10.35 -4.88 6.65
N TRP A 105 9.38 -4.14 7.21
CA TRP A 105 7.99 -4.15 6.78
C TRP A 105 7.77 -3.66 5.35
N MET A 106 8.69 -2.83 4.84
CA MET A 106 8.63 -2.26 3.49
C MET A 106 9.46 -3.06 2.48
N ARG A 107 10.12 -4.13 2.91
CA ARG A 107 10.89 -5.02 2.03
C ARG A 107 9.95 -6.09 1.48
N THR A 108 10.13 -6.45 0.22
CA THR A 108 9.30 -7.46 -0.45
C THR A 108 10.18 -8.50 -1.12
N GLU A 109 9.70 -9.75 -1.11
CA GLU A 109 10.31 -10.86 -1.84
C GLU A 109 10.07 -10.71 -3.35
N CYS A 110 10.90 -11.33 -4.18
CA CYS A 110 10.69 -11.42 -5.63
C CYS A 110 10.47 -12.87 -6.06
N PHE A 111 9.51 -13.11 -6.94
CA PHE A 111 9.34 -14.43 -7.56
C PHE A 111 10.50 -14.80 -8.48
N LEU A 112 11.04 -13.82 -9.23
CA LEU A 112 12.20 -14.01 -10.09
C LEU A 112 13.46 -14.21 -9.23
N GLN A 113 14.23 -15.24 -9.55
CA GLN A 113 15.49 -15.54 -8.89
C GLN A 113 16.69 -15.01 -9.71
N PRO A 114 17.89 -14.92 -9.11
CA PRO A 114 19.09 -14.44 -9.81
C PRO A 114 19.47 -15.25 -11.07
N ASP A 115 19.12 -16.52 -11.10
CA ASP A 115 19.37 -17.43 -12.22
C ASP A 115 18.31 -17.38 -13.33
N GLY A 116 17.33 -16.47 -13.20
CA GLY A 116 16.22 -16.33 -14.15
C GLY A 116 15.05 -17.29 -13.92
N SER A 117 15.15 -18.22 -12.97
CA SER A 117 14.04 -19.10 -12.58
C SER A 117 12.99 -18.35 -11.74
N TYR A 118 11.84 -18.99 -11.53
CA TYR A 118 10.76 -18.44 -10.70
C TYR A 118 10.51 -19.34 -9.50
N ASN A 119 10.56 -18.76 -8.29
CA ASN A 119 10.16 -19.44 -7.07
C ASN A 119 8.75 -19.01 -6.66
N TRP A 120 7.77 -19.89 -6.92
CA TRP A 120 6.35 -19.63 -6.66
C TRP A 120 5.95 -19.76 -5.18
N ASP A 121 6.88 -20.14 -4.29
CA ASP A 121 6.64 -20.16 -2.85
C ASP A 121 6.90 -18.80 -2.18
N LYS A 122 7.56 -17.88 -2.91
CA LYS A 122 7.76 -16.51 -2.47
C LYS A 122 6.45 -15.76 -2.25
N GLN A 123 6.52 -14.68 -1.46
CA GLN A 123 5.39 -13.81 -1.10
C GLN A 123 4.22 -14.59 -0.46
N GLU A 124 4.50 -15.65 0.28
CA GLU A 124 3.49 -16.50 0.91
C GLU A 124 2.44 -15.69 1.69
N GLY A 125 2.89 -14.77 2.56
CA GLY A 125 1.99 -13.95 3.37
C GLY A 125 1.04 -13.10 2.54
N GLN A 126 1.52 -12.44 1.49
CA GLN A 126 0.69 -11.63 0.60
C GLN A 126 -0.26 -12.52 -0.22
N ARG A 127 0.21 -13.68 -0.69
CA ARG A 127 -0.61 -14.66 -1.42
C ARG A 127 -1.69 -15.27 -0.54
N ASN A 128 -1.44 -15.47 0.77
CA ASN A 128 -2.46 -15.89 1.72
C ASN A 128 -3.62 -14.89 1.72
N PHE A 129 -3.33 -13.59 1.76
CA PHE A 129 -4.37 -12.57 1.74
C PHE A 129 -5.09 -12.43 0.40
N LEU A 130 -4.45 -12.76 -0.73
CA LEU A 130 -5.17 -12.89 -2.01
C LEU A 130 -6.25 -13.99 -1.94
N ARG A 131 -5.90 -15.17 -1.41
CA ARG A 131 -6.85 -16.27 -1.25
C ARG A 131 -7.96 -15.92 -0.27
N LEU A 132 -7.62 -15.40 0.90
CA LEU A 132 -8.57 -14.97 1.93
C LEU A 132 -9.52 -13.87 1.43
N ALA A 133 -9.03 -12.96 0.59
CA ALA A 133 -9.85 -11.93 -0.05
C ALA A 133 -10.84 -12.55 -1.03
N LYS A 134 -10.38 -13.46 -1.91
CA LYS A 134 -11.23 -14.18 -2.85
C LYS A 134 -12.33 -15.00 -2.15
N GLU A 135 -11.97 -15.73 -1.09
CA GLU A 135 -12.90 -16.51 -0.27
C GLU A 135 -14.02 -15.65 0.33
N ARG A 136 -13.77 -14.37 0.58
CA ARG A 136 -14.72 -13.40 1.15
C ARG A 136 -15.44 -12.55 0.10
N GLY A 137 -15.33 -12.91 -1.17
CA GLY A 137 -16.08 -12.28 -2.25
C GLY A 137 -15.41 -11.06 -2.89
N VAL A 138 -14.14 -10.77 -2.60
CA VAL A 138 -13.38 -9.81 -3.40
C VAL A 138 -13.30 -10.33 -4.84
N ASN A 139 -13.80 -9.54 -5.76
CA ASN A 139 -13.99 -9.95 -7.16
C ASN A 139 -13.12 -9.19 -8.15
N LYS A 140 -12.32 -8.21 -7.67
CA LYS A 140 -11.36 -7.45 -8.46
C LYS A 140 -9.99 -7.46 -7.81
N PHE A 141 -8.99 -7.80 -8.63
CA PHE A 141 -7.60 -7.84 -8.21
C PHE A 141 -6.74 -6.98 -9.13
N LEU A 142 -5.91 -6.12 -8.52
CA LEU A 142 -4.96 -5.28 -9.22
C LEU A 142 -3.54 -5.71 -8.85
N ALA A 143 -2.75 -6.11 -9.83
CA ALA A 143 -1.32 -6.34 -9.67
C ALA A 143 -0.56 -5.03 -9.84
N PHE A 144 0.41 -4.74 -8.97
CA PHE A 144 1.27 -3.56 -9.13
C PHE A 144 2.70 -3.83 -8.65
N LEU A 145 3.62 -2.95 -9.03
CA LEU A 145 4.98 -2.95 -8.51
C LEU A 145 5.34 -1.58 -7.94
N ASN A 146 5.99 -1.59 -6.78
CA ASN A 146 6.66 -0.39 -6.26
C ASN A 146 8.00 -0.15 -6.98
N SER A 147 8.64 -1.19 -7.47
CA SER A 147 9.89 -1.15 -8.22
C SER A 147 9.98 -2.35 -9.14
N PRO A 148 10.64 -2.25 -10.31
CA PRO A 148 11.09 -3.42 -11.04
C PRO A 148 11.94 -4.34 -10.17
N PRO A 149 12.05 -5.65 -10.49
CA PRO A 149 13.00 -6.54 -9.84
C PRO A 149 14.40 -5.93 -9.77
N VAL A 150 15.07 -6.07 -8.63
CA VAL A 150 16.38 -5.46 -8.38
C VAL A 150 17.44 -5.83 -9.43
N TYR A 151 17.27 -6.97 -10.09
CA TYR A 151 18.14 -7.43 -11.18
C TYR A 151 18.05 -6.54 -12.43
N PHE A 152 16.94 -5.86 -12.63
CA PHE A 152 16.65 -5.01 -13.78
C PHE A 152 16.85 -3.53 -13.49
N THR A 153 17.08 -3.17 -12.22
CA THR A 153 17.17 -1.76 -11.83
C THR A 153 18.56 -1.18 -12.09
N GLN A 154 18.63 0.12 -12.40
CA GLN A 154 19.88 0.83 -12.68
C GLN A 154 20.85 0.84 -11.50
N ASN A 155 20.32 0.96 -10.27
CA ASN A 155 21.12 0.98 -9.05
C ASN A 155 21.20 -0.38 -8.33
N GLY A 156 20.61 -1.44 -8.89
CA GLY A 156 20.54 -2.76 -8.27
C GLY A 156 19.65 -2.83 -7.02
N LEU A 157 18.82 -1.81 -6.76
CA LEU A 157 17.97 -1.69 -5.56
C LEU A 157 16.51 -1.46 -5.96
N ALA A 158 15.60 -1.77 -5.04
CA ALA A 158 14.17 -1.46 -5.17
C ALA A 158 13.83 -0.03 -4.69
N THR A 159 14.78 0.88 -4.73
CA THR A 159 14.65 2.28 -4.36
C THR A 159 14.73 3.17 -5.60
N ASN A 160 14.36 4.45 -5.46
CA ASN A 160 14.54 5.43 -6.53
C ASN A 160 16.03 5.60 -6.89
N THR A 161 16.32 5.93 -8.17
CA THR A 161 17.69 6.19 -8.64
C THR A 161 18.32 7.44 -8.04
N GLY A 162 17.55 8.29 -7.36
CA GLY A 162 17.98 9.61 -6.89
C GLY A 162 17.96 10.68 -8.00
N ARG A 163 17.44 10.36 -9.19
CA ARG A 163 17.26 11.30 -10.30
C ARG A 163 15.76 11.53 -10.55
N ASP A 164 15.39 12.81 -10.68
CA ASP A 164 14.02 13.22 -10.91
C ASP A 164 13.45 12.64 -12.21
N GLY A 165 12.20 12.13 -12.13
CA GLY A 165 11.42 11.75 -13.29
C GLY A 165 12.00 10.58 -14.10
N THR A 166 12.92 9.80 -13.51
CA THR A 166 13.51 8.64 -14.19
C THR A 166 13.00 7.34 -13.59
N LEU A 167 12.68 6.38 -14.44
CA LEU A 167 12.44 5.01 -14.03
C LEU A 167 13.76 4.37 -13.56
N ASN A 168 13.69 3.59 -12.49
CA ASN A 168 14.81 2.77 -12.04
C ASN A 168 14.85 1.44 -12.81
N LEU A 169 14.72 1.48 -14.12
CA LEU A 169 14.76 0.32 -15.01
C LEU A 169 15.84 0.58 -16.08
N LYS A 170 16.71 -0.40 -16.31
CA LYS A 170 17.71 -0.36 -17.37
C LYS A 170 17.05 -0.53 -18.72
N ASP A 171 17.52 0.19 -19.72
CA ASP A 171 16.92 0.17 -21.06
C ASP A 171 16.97 -1.23 -21.70
N GLU A 172 18.05 -1.96 -21.51
CA GLU A 172 18.22 -3.33 -21.99
C GLU A 172 17.27 -4.35 -21.35
N HIS A 173 16.60 -4.00 -20.26
CA HIS A 173 15.68 -4.90 -19.51
C HIS A 173 14.19 -4.57 -19.70
N TYR A 174 13.79 -3.69 -20.62
CA TYR A 174 12.37 -3.40 -20.86
C TYR A 174 11.56 -4.66 -21.23
N GLU A 175 12.08 -5.47 -22.14
CA GLU A 175 11.41 -6.70 -22.56
C GLU A 175 11.43 -7.77 -21.45
N ASP A 176 12.52 -7.89 -20.70
CA ASP A 176 12.64 -8.79 -19.56
C ASP A 176 11.61 -8.43 -18.49
N PHE A 177 11.44 -7.13 -18.24
CA PHE A 177 10.47 -6.62 -17.31
C PHE A 177 9.04 -6.92 -17.76
N ALA A 178 8.72 -6.73 -19.03
CA ALA A 178 7.41 -7.09 -19.58
C ALA A 178 7.14 -8.59 -19.46
N ARG A 179 8.15 -9.45 -19.74
CA ARG A 179 8.05 -10.89 -19.53
C ARG A 179 7.88 -11.27 -18.07
N PHE A 180 8.58 -10.60 -17.16
CA PHE A 180 8.42 -10.78 -15.72
C PHE A 180 6.97 -10.53 -15.29
N LEU A 181 6.39 -9.40 -15.67
CA LEU A 181 4.99 -9.07 -15.36
C LEU A 181 4.03 -10.16 -15.85
N ALA A 182 4.17 -10.56 -17.11
CA ALA A 182 3.30 -11.59 -17.71
C ALA A 182 3.47 -12.95 -17.00
N ASN A 183 4.70 -13.33 -16.65
CA ASN A 183 4.99 -14.59 -16.00
C ASN A 183 4.44 -14.63 -14.57
N VAL A 184 4.61 -13.52 -13.82
CA VAL A 184 4.12 -13.48 -12.43
C VAL A 184 2.60 -13.50 -12.38
N ILE A 185 1.91 -12.76 -13.26
CA ILE A 185 0.45 -12.81 -13.37
C ILE A 185 -0.02 -14.24 -13.63
N LYS A 186 0.52 -14.91 -14.63
CA LYS A 186 0.18 -16.30 -14.97
C LYS A 186 0.57 -17.29 -13.87
N GLY A 187 1.71 -17.05 -13.22
CA GLY A 187 2.20 -17.92 -12.15
C GLY A 187 1.32 -17.88 -10.92
N VAL A 188 0.91 -16.68 -10.48
CA VAL A 188 -0.02 -16.50 -9.35
C VAL A 188 -1.41 -17.04 -9.72
N GLU A 189 -1.89 -16.83 -10.95
CA GLU A 189 -3.15 -17.43 -11.41
C GLU A 189 -3.10 -18.96 -11.32
N LYS A 190 -2.02 -19.56 -11.81
CA LYS A 190 -1.83 -21.03 -11.77
C LYS A 190 -1.68 -21.56 -10.34
N LYS A 191 -0.94 -20.87 -9.49
CA LYS A 191 -0.61 -21.33 -8.12
C LYS A 191 -1.76 -21.10 -7.13
N ASP A 192 -2.42 -19.94 -7.18
CA ASP A 192 -3.40 -19.49 -6.19
C ASP A 192 -4.83 -19.34 -6.76
N GLY A 193 -5.00 -19.52 -8.06
CA GLY A 193 -6.29 -19.35 -8.72
C GLY A 193 -6.78 -17.89 -8.78
N ILE A 194 -5.87 -16.93 -8.64
CA ILE A 194 -6.19 -15.49 -8.65
C ILE A 194 -5.95 -14.92 -10.04
N LYS A 195 -7.02 -14.43 -10.67
CA LYS A 195 -6.95 -13.70 -11.92
C LYS A 195 -6.90 -12.21 -11.63
N PHE A 196 -5.89 -11.53 -12.15
CA PHE A 196 -5.80 -10.07 -12.04
C PHE A 196 -6.62 -9.39 -13.14
N ASP A 197 -7.44 -8.42 -12.75
CA ASP A 197 -8.25 -7.61 -13.67
C ASP A 197 -7.49 -6.38 -14.16
N TYR A 198 -6.56 -5.88 -13.33
CA TYR A 198 -5.81 -4.65 -13.58
C TYR A 198 -4.32 -4.87 -13.32
N LEU A 199 -3.50 -4.12 -14.05
CA LEU A 199 -2.05 -4.07 -13.89
C LEU A 199 -1.57 -2.62 -13.84
N SER A 200 -0.80 -2.27 -12.80
CA SER A 200 -0.05 -1.03 -12.69
C SER A 200 1.45 -1.38 -12.69
N PRO A 201 2.14 -1.28 -13.82
CA PRO A 201 3.53 -1.75 -13.95
C PRO A 201 4.53 -0.87 -13.22
N PHE A 202 4.18 0.38 -12.94
CA PHE A 202 5.01 1.35 -12.22
C PHE A 202 4.18 2.08 -11.19
N ASN A 203 4.75 2.29 -10.00
CA ASN A 203 4.14 3.07 -8.94
C ASN A 203 4.89 4.37 -8.76
N GLU A 204 4.24 5.49 -9.11
CA GLU A 204 4.73 6.86 -8.86
C GLU A 204 6.21 7.05 -9.25
N PRO A 205 6.60 6.78 -10.49
CA PRO A 205 8.00 6.79 -10.91
C PRO A 205 8.65 8.18 -10.80
N ASP A 206 7.86 9.23 -10.74
CA ASP A 206 8.25 10.62 -10.52
C ASP A 206 8.25 11.02 -9.03
N GLY A 207 7.90 10.11 -8.14
CA GLY A 207 7.85 10.35 -6.69
C GLY A 207 9.25 10.49 -6.06
N HIS A 208 9.29 11.25 -4.96
CA HIS A 208 10.52 11.42 -4.16
C HIS A 208 10.63 10.33 -3.09
N TRP A 209 11.05 9.12 -3.46
CA TRP A 209 11.10 7.96 -2.57
C TRP A 209 12.37 7.88 -1.70
N ASN A 210 13.21 8.92 -1.73
CA ASN A 210 14.49 8.98 -0.99
C ASN A 210 14.32 8.95 0.53
N TRP A 211 13.14 9.31 1.03
CA TRP A 211 12.85 9.32 2.46
C TRP A 211 12.74 7.91 3.06
N MET A 212 12.61 6.87 2.22
CA MET A 212 12.62 5.47 2.66
C MET A 212 14.01 4.92 2.91
N VAL A 213 15.04 5.61 2.44
CA VAL A 213 16.44 5.24 2.63
C VAL A 213 16.94 5.89 3.92
N PRO A 214 17.54 5.14 4.87
CA PRO A 214 18.16 5.75 6.04
C PRO A 214 19.17 6.79 5.55
N SER A 215 19.00 8.02 6.00
CA SER A 215 19.73 9.18 5.48
C SER A 215 21.24 9.06 5.67
N ARG A 216 21.94 8.61 4.65
CA ARG A 216 23.30 9.09 4.39
C ARG A 216 23.22 9.91 3.11
N LYS A 217 22.97 11.22 3.27
CA LYS A 217 22.83 12.24 2.22
C LYS A 217 21.63 12.01 1.27
N VAL A 218 20.47 12.42 1.71
CA VAL A 218 19.31 12.67 0.84
C VAL A 218 19.71 13.78 -0.13
N LEU A 219 19.97 13.43 -1.39
CA LEU A 219 19.97 14.40 -2.48
C LEU A 219 18.52 14.87 -2.64
N ARG A 220 18.22 16.07 -2.13
CA ARG A 220 16.94 16.73 -2.41
C ARG A 220 16.88 17.00 -3.91
N LEU A 221 16.03 16.26 -4.60
CA LEU A 221 15.72 16.53 -5.97
C LEU A 221 14.83 17.77 -6.00
N GLN A 222 15.35 18.87 -6.53
CA GLN A 222 14.56 20.08 -6.74
C GLN A 222 13.84 19.95 -8.08
N ARG A 223 12.50 19.97 -8.06
CA ARG A 223 11.73 20.21 -9.28
C ARG A 223 12.20 21.54 -9.88
N LYS A 224 12.79 21.49 -11.06
CA LYS A 224 12.88 22.69 -11.90
C LYS A 224 11.45 22.98 -12.41
N ARG A 225 10.94 24.14 -12.04
CA ARG A 225 9.69 24.70 -12.57
C ARG A 225 9.88 25.10 -14.01
#